data_e8ce15e06f5b5d193479b72427917836
#
_entry.id   e8ce15e06f5b5d193479b72427917836
#
_cell.length_a   1.000
_cell.length_b   1.000
_cell.length_c   1.000
_cell.angle_alpha   90.00
_cell.angle_beta   90.00
_cell.angle_gamma   90.00
#
_symmetry.space_group_name_H-M   'P 1'
#
loop_
_entity.id
_entity.type
_entity.pdbx_description
1 polymer ?
#
loop_
_entity_poly.entity_id
_entity_poly.type
_entity_poly.pdbx_seq_one_letter_code
_entity_poly.pdbx_strand_id
1 'polypeptide(L)'
;KYEKRLIYASSAATYGSGENGFNDISDDEYLSQLMPLNLYGWSKHVIDRFIWSESKQKNRPPQCVGLKFFNVYGPNEYHKKDMKSIILKIFQKIRNDKIVKLFKSHNPEFKDGEQVRDFIYVKDVINVINWFLNKPKINGLFNVGSSIPQSFNYLAKCVYRNCNISEKIEYIDTPKKIRKQYQYFTK
;
A
#
# COMPACT_ATOMS: atom_id res chain seq x y z
N LYS A 1 6.70 4.93 -32.31
CA LYS A 1 7.84 5.18 -31.38
C LYS A 1 7.33 5.99 -30.20
N TYR A 2 7.56 5.53 -28.99
CA TYR A 2 7.20 6.28 -27.78
C TYR A 2 8.24 7.39 -27.55
N GLU A 3 7.77 8.63 -27.40
CA GLU A 3 8.63 9.80 -27.15
C GLU A 3 8.52 10.32 -25.72
N LYS A 4 7.51 9.84 -24.99
CA LYS A 4 7.21 10.29 -23.62
C LYS A 4 7.69 9.28 -22.58
N ARG A 5 8.14 9.79 -21.45
CA ARG A 5 8.45 8.99 -20.27
C ARG A 5 7.17 8.55 -19.57
N LEU A 6 7.17 7.37 -18.97
CA LEU A 6 6.05 6.82 -18.22
C LEU A 6 6.48 6.56 -16.77
N ILE A 7 5.85 7.23 -15.83
CA ILE A 7 5.88 6.86 -14.40
C ILE A 7 4.44 6.62 -13.99
N TYR A 8 4.13 5.44 -13.45
CA TYR A 8 2.76 5.06 -13.15
C TYR A 8 2.60 4.47 -11.75
N ALA A 9 1.38 4.58 -11.22
CA ALA A 9 1.02 4.05 -9.92
C ALA A 9 0.65 2.57 -10.02
N SER A 10 1.51 1.69 -9.51
CA SER A 10 1.20 0.33 -9.14
C SER A 10 0.81 0.23 -7.66
N SER A 11 0.85 -0.95 -7.07
CA SER A 11 0.44 -1.17 -5.68
C SER A 11 1.12 -2.38 -5.06
N ALA A 12 1.43 -2.33 -3.78
CA ALA A 12 1.85 -3.49 -3.00
C ALA A 12 0.77 -4.61 -2.95
N ALA A 13 -0.48 -4.32 -3.32
CA ALA A 13 -1.53 -5.34 -3.47
C ALA A 13 -1.20 -6.40 -4.53
N THR A 14 -0.25 -6.13 -5.43
CA THR A 14 0.24 -7.10 -6.43
C THR A 14 0.98 -8.28 -5.81
N TYR A 15 1.53 -8.12 -4.60
CA TYR A 15 2.24 -9.19 -3.88
C TYR A 15 1.33 -10.23 -3.22
N GLY A 16 0.01 -10.00 -3.20
CA GLY A 16 -0.95 -10.92 -2.62
C GLY A 16 -0.75 -11.12 -1.11
N SER A 17 -0.58 -12.38 -0.69
CA SER A 17 -0.26 -12.73 0.71
C SER A 17 1.17 -12.38 1.13
N GLY A 18 2.06 -12.14 0.17
CA GLY A 18 3.47 -11.89 0.42
C GLY A 18 4.32 -13.16 0.52
N GLU A 19 3.80 -14.32 0.12
CA GLU A 19 4.53 -15.61 0.17
C GLU A 19 5.84 -15.58 -0.63
N ASN A 20 5.88 -14.82 -1.73
CA ASN A 20 7.08 -14.63 -2.56
C ASN A 20 7.90 -13.38 -2.15
N GLY A 21 7.62 -12.82 -0.97
CA GLY A 21 8.26 -11.59 -0.47
C GLY A 21 7.71 -10.30 -1.11
N PHE A 22 8.27 -9.18 -0.66
CA PHE A 22 7.94 -7.83 -1.12
C PHE A 22 9.18 -7.20 -1.75
N ASN A 23 9.67 -7.78 -2.85
CA ASN A 23 10.96 -7.44 -3.42
C ASN A 23 10.85 -6.52 -4.65
N ASP A 24 11.81 -5.62 -4.83
CA ASP A 24 11.98 -4.76 -6.01
C ASP A 24 12.58 -5.54 -7.19
N ILE A 25 11.96 -6.67 -7.53
CA ILE A 25 12.41 -7.51 -8.63
C ILE A 25 11.52 -7.26 -9.85
N SER A 26 12.15 -6.91 -10.96
CA SER A 26 11.49 -6.62 -12.23
C SER A 26 11.92 -7.66 -13.27
N ASP A 27 11.54 -8.92 -13.07
CA ASP A 27 11.74 -9.98 -14.08
C ASP A 27 10.46 -10.81 -14.27
N ASP A 28 10.43 -11.60 -15.36
CA ASP A 28 9.24 -12.36 -15.74
C ASP A 28 8.97 -13.51 -14.78
N GLU A 29 10.02 -14.14 -14.26
CA GLU A 29 9.90 -15.27 -13.35
C GLU A 29 9.26 -14.83 -12.04
N TYR A 30 9.84 -13.81 -11.37
CA TYR A 30 9.29 -13.29 -10.13
C TYR A 30 7.87 -12.75 -10.30
N LEU A 31 7.64 -11.94 -11.35
CA LEU A 31 6.31 -11.38 -11.60
C LEU A 31 5.26 -12.47 -11.90
N SER A 32 5.65 -13.60 -12.50
CA SER A 32 4.70 -14.70 -12.78
C SER A 32 4.24 -15.44 -11.51
N GLN A 33 5.02 -15.38 -10.44
CA GLN A 33 4.74 -16.04 -9.16
C GLN A 33 3.82 -15.22 -8.24
N LEU A 34 3.63 -13.92 -8.54
CA LEU A 34 2.80 -13.06 -7.69
C LEU A 34 1.31 -13.38 -7.87
N MET A 35 0.64 -13.59 -6.74
CA MET A 35 -0.78 -13.98 -6.68
C MET A 35 -1.60 -12.96 -5.89
N PRO A 36 -2.09 -11.89 -6.53
CA PRO A 36 -2.93 -10.90 -5.86
C PRO A 36 -4.20 -11.48 -5.25
N LEU A 37 -4.61 -11.02 -4.08
CA LEU A 37 -5.76 -11.54 -3.33
C LEU A 37 -7.11 -11.02 -3.81
N ASN A 38 -7.14 -9.97 -4.65
CA ASN A 38 -8.38 -9.34 -5.09
C ASN A 38 -8.24 -8.72 -6.50
N LEU A 39 -9.38 -8.35 -7.09
CA LEU A 39 -9.45 -7.78 -8.44
C LEU A 39 -8.62 -6.50 -8.60
N TYR A 40 -8.54 -5.66 -7.56
CA TYR A 40 -7.70 -4.46 -7.60
C TYR A 40 -6.21 -4.83 -7.74
N GLY A 41 -5.73 -5.74 -6.91
CA GLY A 41 -4.35 -6.24 -7.00
C GLY A 41 -4.06 -6.85 -8.37
N TRP A 42 -4.98 -7.68 -8.88
CA TRP A 42 -4.88 -8.27 -10.22
C TRP A 42 -4.84 -7.21 -11.32
N SER A 43 -5.67 -6.18 -11.27
CA SER A 43 -5.64 -5.10 -12.27
C SER A 43 -4.29 -4.40 -12.33
N LYS A 44 -3.66 -4.16 -11.17
CA LYS A 44 -2.32 -3.56 -11.09
C LYS A 44 -1.24 -4.52 -11.57
N HIS A 45 -1.35 -5.78 -11.20
CA HIS A 45 -0.39 -6.81 -11.60
C HIS A 45 -0.37 -7.05 -13.12
N VAL A 46 -1.52 -7.10 -13.77
CA VAL A 46 -1.62 -7.23 -15.24
C VAL A 46 -0.96 -6.03 -15.93
N ILE A 47 -1.19 -4.82 -15.42
CA ILE A 47 -0.55 -3.61 -15.93
C ILE A 47 0.97 -3.66 -15.73
N ASP A 48 1.44 -4.07 -14.55
CA ASP A 48 2.89 -4.21 -14.27
C ASP A 48 3.54 -5.17 -15.27
N ARG A 49 2.96 -6.34 -15.49
CA ARG A 49 3.48 -7.33 -16.44
C ARG A 49 3.45 -6.83 -17.89
N PHE A 50 2.34 -6.19 -18.29
CA PHE A 50 2.21 -5.61 -19.63
C PHE A 50 3.30 -4.54 -19.87
N ILE A 51 3.41 -3.56 -18.97
CA ILE A 51 4.38 -2.48 -19.11
C ILE A 51 5.81 -3.01 -19.03
N TRP A 52 6.08 -4.01 -18.19
CA TRP A 52 7.37 -4.67 -18.12
C TRP A 52 7.73 -5.35 -19.45
N SER A 53 6.79 -6.07 -20.06
CA SER A 53 6.97 -6.68 -21.40
C SER A 53 7.26 -5.61 -22.46
N GLU A 54 6.47 -4.53 -22.50
CA GLU A 54 6.68 -3.41 -23.43
C GLU A 54 8.02 -2.71 -23.22
N SER A 55 8.50 -2.62 -21.98
CA SER A 55 9.80 -1.99 -21.65
C SER A 55 11.00 -2.70 -22.26
N LYS A 56 10.85 -3.97 -22.67
CA LYS A 56 11.89 -4.77 -23.34
C LYS A 56 11.90 -4.59 -24.88
N GLN A 57 10.84 -3.97 -25.42
CA GLN A 57 10.73 -3.79 -26.86
C GLN A 57 11.69 -2.72 -27.40
N LYS A 58 12.06 -2.85 -28.68
CA LYS A 58 12.96 -1.89 -29.37
C LYS A 58 12.41 -0.47 -29.37
N ASN A 59 11.08 -0.30 -29.41
CA ASN A 59 10.40 0.99 -29.45
C ASN A 59 9.82 1.40 -28.09
N ARG A 60 10.40 0.94 -26.99
CA ARG A 60 9.95 1.25 -25.63
C ARG A 60 9.93 2.75 -25.31
N PRO A 61 9.17 3.18 -24.30
CA PRO A 61 9.32 4.52 -23.73
C PRO A 61 10.75 4.78 -23.25
N PRO A 62 11.27 6.01 -23.38
CA PRO A 62 12.63 6.34 -22.92
C PRO A 62 12.84 6.15 -21.40
N GLN A 63 11.76 6.21 -20.61
CA GLN A 63 11.72 5.81 -19.22
C GLN A 63 10.39 5.12 -18.95
N CYS A 64 10.44 4.02 -18.20
CA CYS A 64 9.28 3.25 -17.78
C CYS A 64 9.46 2.84 -16.31
N VAL A 65 8.71 3.47 -15.40
CA VAL A 65 8.81 3.24 -13.96
C VAL A 65 7.44 2.95 -13.38
N GLY A 66 7.28 1.79 -12.77
CA GLY A 66 6.13 1.44 -11.95
C GLY A 66 6.44 1.61 -10.47
N LEU A 67 5.57 2.31 -9.75
CA LEU A 67 5.73 2.56 -8.32
C LEU A 67 4.66 1.78 -7.54
N LYS A 68 5.08 0.71 -6.87
CA LYS A 68 4.22 -0.13 -6.02
C LYS A 68 4.02 0.57 -4.68
N PHE A 69 2.98 1.40 -4.61
CA PHE A 69 2.66 2.10 -3.36
C PHE A 69 2.15 1.15 -2.29
N PHE A 70 2.69 1.31 -1.10
CA PHE A 70 2.15 0.72 0.13
C PHE A 70 0.99 1.56 0.66
N ASN A 71 0.76 1.65 1.96
CA ASN A 71 -0.40 2.36 2.50
C ASN A 71 -0.12 3.86 2.62
N VAL A 72 -0.36 4.58 1.52
CA VAL A 72 -0.16 6.04 1.46
C VAL A 72 -1.21 6.75 2.31
N TYR A 73 -0.78 7.72 3.10
CA TYR A 73 -1.65 8.58 3.89
C TYR A 73 -1.19 10.04 3.85
N GLY A 74 -2.08 10.96 4.17
CA GLY A 74 -1.74 12.38 4.27
C GLY A 74 -2.91 13.32 4.00
N PRO A 75 -2.64 14.61 3.77
CA PRO A 75 -3.68 15.58 3.47
C PRO A 75 -4.41 15.30 2.14
N ASN A 76 -5.56 15.96 1.96
CA ASN A 76 -6.35 15.91 0.73
C ASN A 76 -7.04 14.57 0.44
N GLU A 77 -7.42 13.81 1.49
CA GLU A 77 -8.14 12.55 1.35
C GLU A 77 -9.66 12.66 1.59
N TYR A 78 -10.18 13.79 2.03
CA TYR A 78 -11.59 13.92 2.46
C TYR A 78 -12.60 13.56 1.37
N HIS A 79 -12.26 13.78 0.11
CA HIS A 79 -13.12 13.46 -1.05
C HIS A 79 -13.20 11.96 -1.37
N LYS A 80 -12.30 11.12 -0.82
CA LYS A 80 -12.16 9.70 -1.20
C LYS A 80 -13.23 8.77 -0.61
N LYS A 81 -14.24 9.30 0.10
CA LYS A 81 -15.28 8.48 0.74
C LYS A 81 -14.70 7.30 1.52
N ASP A 82 -15.07 6.06 1.20
CA ASP A 82 -14.59 4.84 1.86
C ASP A 82 -13.15 4.46 1.50
N MET A 83 -12.59 5.06 0.44
CA MET A 83 -11.20 4.82 0.00
C MET A 83 -10.16 5.67 0.75
N LYS A 84 -10.57 6.43 1.77
CA LYS A 84 -9.66 7.15 2.66
C LYS A 84 -8.69 6.20 3.37
N SER A 85 -7.49 6.71 3.67
CA SER A 85 -6.54 5.95 4.51
C SER A 85 -7.14 5.60 5.86
N ILE A 86 -6.65 4.52 6.46
CA ILE A 86 -7.07 4.13 7.81
C ILE A 86 -6.71 5.19 8.85
N ILE A 87 -5.62 5.93 8.65
CA ILE A 87 -5.20 7.03 9.54
C ILE A 87 -6.27 8.13 9.58
N LEU A 88 -6.76 8.56 8.42
CA LEU A 88 -7.82 9.56 8.36
C LEU A 88 -9.13 9.05 8.97
N LYS A 89 -9.48 7.78 8.73
CA LYS A 89 -10.67 7.15 9.33
C LYS A 89 -10.56 7.11 10.86
N ILE A 90 -9.42 6.71 11.41
CA ILE A 90 -9.16 6.71 12.85
C ILE A 90 -9.26 8.13 13.41
N PHE A 91 -8.61 9.11 12.77
CA PHE A 91 -8.66 10.50 13.19
C PHE A 91 -10.10 11.01 13.26
N GLN A 92 -10.90 10.78 12.21
CA GLN A 92 -12.32 11.19 12.18
C GLN A 92 -13.13 10.52 13.30
N LYS A 93 -12.91 9.23 13.56
CA LYS A 93 -13.57 8.49 14.63
C LYS A 93 -13.20 9.04 16.03
N ILE A 94 -11.95 9.31 16.28
CA ILE A 94 -11.49 9.89 17.54
C ILE A 94 -12.11 11.26 17.76
N ARG A 95 -12.20 12.09 16.72
CA ARG A 95 -12.79 13.44 16.81
C ARG A 95 -14.29 13.41 17.06
N ASN A 96 -15.01 12.46 16.48
CA ASN A 96 -16.46 12.35 16.55
C ASN A 96 -16.92 11.53 17.78
N ASP A 97 -16.46 10.30 17.86
CA ASP A 97 -16.99 9.28 18.78
C ASP A 97 -16.05 9.00 19.97
N LYS A 98 -14.81 9.49 19.91
CA LYS A 98 -13.71 9.19 20.85
C LYS A 98 -13.37 7.70 20.98
N ILE A 99 -13.96 6.83 20.16
CA ILE A 99 -13.78 5.38 20.18
C ILE A 99 -13.30 4.92 18.81
N VAL A 100 -12.24 4.11 18.78
CA VAL A 100 -11.74 3.46 17.57
C VAL A 100 -12.08 1.99 17.63
N LYS A 101 -12.68 1.46 16.55
CA LYS A 101 -12.95 0.03 16.39
C LYS A 101 -11.92 -0.58 15.45
N LEU A 102 -11.15 -1.54 15.97
CA LEU A 102 -10.18 -2.33 15.21
C LEU A 102 -10.68 -3.76 15.04
N PHE A 103 -10.19 -4.45 14.03
CA PHE A 103 -10.56 -5.83 13.80
C PHE A 103 -9.79 -6.77 14.73
N LYS A 104 -10.52 -7.76 15.27
CA LYS A 104 -9.90 -8.93 15.89
C LYS A 104 -9.09 -9.70 14.86
N SER A 105 -8.04 -10.33 15.33
CA SER A 105 -7.29 -11.29 14.52
C SER A 105 -8.07 -12.60 14.33
N HIS A 106 -7.92 -13.21 13.16
CA HIS A 106 -8.34 -14.57 12.87
C HIS A 106 -7.13 -15.46 12.54
N ASN A 107 -5.92 -14.89 12.63
CA ASN A 107 -4.67 -15.63 12.54
C ASN A 107 -4.06 -15.71 13.95
N PRO A 108 -3.77 -16.91 14.48
CA PRO A 108 -3.22 -17.10 15.82
C PRO A 108 -1.84 -16.46 16.02
N GLU A 109 -1.12 -16.16 14.95
CA GLU A 109 0.19 -15.48 14.99
C GLU A 109 0.08 -13.99 15.35
N PHE A 110 -1.11 -13.40 15.22
CA PHE A 110 -1.34 -11.99 15.49
C PHE A 110 -2.39 -11.81 16.59
N LYS A 111 -2.10 -10.94 17.55
CA LYS A 111 -3.11 -10.47 18.51
C LYS A 111 -4.07 -9.48 17.85
N ASP A 112 -5.20 -9.21 18.52
CA ASP A 112 -6.19 -8.23 18.06
C ASP A 112 -5.55 -6.85 17.84
N GLY A 113 -5.76 -6.29 16.64
CA GLY A 113 -5.18 -5.00 16.24
C GLY A 113 -3.67 -4.99 15.96
N GLU A 114 -2.98 -6.15 16.09
CA GLU A 114 -1.53 -6.25 15.84
C GLU A 114 -1.18 -6.67 14.40
N GLN A 115 -2.18 -6.73 13.51
CA GLN A 115 -1.91 -6.81 12.08
C GLN A 115 -1.10 -5.59 11.64
N VAL A 116 -0.09 -5.79 10.81
CA VAL A 116 0.87 -4.73 10.44
C VAL A 116 0.76 -4.31 8.99
N ARG A 117 1.03 -3.04 8.74
CA ARG A 117 1.13 -2.44 7.41
C ARG A 117 2.30 -1.49 7.35
N ASP A 118 2.89 -1.42 6.18
CA ASP A 118 3.80 -0.33 5.86
C ASP A 118 2.97 0.91 5.48
N PHE A 119 3.14 1.98 6.25
CA PHE A 119 2.49 3.28 6.03
C PHE A 119 3.50 4.30 5.57
N ILE A 120 3.22 4.98 4.46
CA ILE A 120 4.09 6.01 3.90
C ILE A 120 3.35 7.34 3.77
N TYR A 121 4.01 8.42 4.17
CA TYR A 121 3.43 9.76 4.07
C TYR A 121 3.44 10.27 2.62
N VAL A 122 2.36 10.90 2.19
CA VAL A 122 2.18 11.31 0.79
C VAL A 122 3.26 12.25 0.29
N LYS A 123 3.85 13.10 1.14
CA LYS A 123 4.97 13.98 0.71
C LYS A 123 6.24 13.18 0.41
N ASP A 124 6.48 12.08 1.11
CA ASP A 124 7.60 11.20 0.81
C ASP A 124 7.39 10.49 -0.53
N VAL A 125 6.15 10.07 -0.81
CA VAL A 125 5.79 9.54 -2.14
C VAL A 125 6.05 10.57 -3.24
N ILE A 126 5.69 11.84 -3.03
CA ILE A 126 5.95 12.93 -3.98
C ILE A 126 7.46 13.12 -4.19
N ASN A 127 8.26 13.06 -3.11
CA ASN A 127 9.71 13.16 -3.20
C ASN A 127 10.30 12.01 -4.04
N VAL A 128 9.81 10.78 -3.87
CA VAL A 128 10.20 9.62 -4.69
C VAL A 128 9.86 9.84 -6.16
N ILE A 129 8.64 10.30 -6.46
CA ILE A 129 8.23 10.60 -7.85
C ILE A 129 9.14 11.67 -8.46
N ASN A 130 9.41 12.76 -7.75
CA ASN A 130 10.30 13.81 -8.20
C ASN A 130 11.73 13.31 -8.42
N TRP A 131 12.19 12.41 -7.57
CA TRP A 131 13.50 11.78 -7.75
C TRP A 131 13.57 11.00 -9.08
N PHE A 132 12.57 10.19 -9.41
CA PHE A 132 12.51 9.47 -10.69
C PHE A 132 12.39 10.41 -11.89
N LEU A 133 11.65 11.52 -11.76
CA LEU A 133 11.58 12.55 -12.81
C LEU A 133 12.96 13.16 -13.11
N ASN A 134 13.82 13.28 -12.10
CA ASN A 134 15.20 13.77 -12.24
C ASN A 134 16.21 12.67 -12.62
N LYS A 135 15.78 11.42 -12.74
CA LYS A 135 16.62 10.24 -13.08
C LYS A 135 16.07 9.51 -14.32
N PRO A 136 16.06 10.13 -15.50
CA PRO A 136 15.34 9.62 -16.68
C PRO A 136 15.86 8.29 -17.23
N LYS A 137 17.04 7.85 -16.81
CA LYS A 137 17.63 6.57 -17.24
C LYS A 137 17.21 5.35 -16.41
N ILE A 138 16.59 5.58 -15.24
CA ILE A 138 16.16 4.50 -14.35
C ILE A 138 14.83 3.94 -14.84
N ASN A 139 14.73 2.63 -14.94
CA ASN A 139 13.57 1.88 -15.37
C ASN A 139 13.33 0.72 -14.42
N GLY A 140 12.09 0.28 -14.28
CA GLY A 140 11.73 -0.90 -13.47
C GLY A 140 10.48 -0.71 -12.63
N LEU A 141 10.22 -1.70 -11.77
CA LEU A 141 9.18 -1.68 -10.76
C LEU A 141 9.85 -1.48 -9.40
N PHE A 142 9.36 -0.53 -8.62
CA PHE A 142 9.96 -0.16 -7.34
C PHE A 142 8.90 -0.08 -6.25
N ASN A 143 9.23 -0.58 -5.07
CA ASN A 143 8.44 -0.40 -3.87
C ASN A 143 8.53 1.05 -3.38
N VAL A 144 7.39 1.58 -2.94
CA VAL A 144 7.31 2.89 -2.30
C VAL A 144 6.60 2.74 -0.97
N GLY A 145 7.37 2.46 0.04
CA GLY A 145 6.99 2.25 1.43
C GLY A 145 8.01 2.86 2.38
N SER A 146 7.76 2.76 3.67
CA SER A 146 8.67 3.20 4.72
C SER A 146 9.68 2.12 5.12
N SER A 147 9.42 0.89 4.76
CA SER A 147 10.10 -0.33 5.24
C SER A 147 10.02 -0.55 6.76
N ILE A 148 9.14 0.20 7.44
CA ILE A 148 8.90 0.12 8.89
C ILE A 148 7.42 -0.19 9.12
N PRO A 149 7.00 -1.47 9.06
CA PRO A 149 5.61 -1.83 9.25
C PRO A 149 5.14 -1.52 10.68
N GLN A 150 3.92 -1.01 10.79
CA GLN A 150 3.32 -0.62 12.07
C GLN A 150 1.97 -1.32 12.26
N SER A 151 1.65 -1.66 13.51
CA SER A 151 0.36 -2.25 13.82
C SER A 151 -0.78 -1.23 13.84
N PHE A 152 -2.01 -1.69 13.63
CA PHE A 152 -3.18 -0.82 13.75
C PHE A 152 -3.34 -0.27 15.17
N ASN A 153 -2.96 -1.05 16.21
CA ASN A 153 -2.92 -0.59 17.59
C ASN A 153 -1.95 0.59 17.76
N TYR A 154 -0.72 0.44 17.28
CA TYR A 154 0.27 1.53 17.33
C TYR A 154 -0.25 2.79 16.62
N LEU A 155 -0.83 2.61 15.44
CA LEU A 155 -1.37 3.69 14.65
C LEU A 155 -2.49 4.45 15.40
N ALA A 156 -3.45 3.71 15.97
CA ALA A 156 -4.54 4.30 16.74
C ALA A 156 -4.01 5.07 17.96
N LYS A 157 -3.07 4.49 18.70
CA LYS A 157 -2.41 5.15 19.86
C LYS A 157 -1.70 6.44 19.45
N CYS A 158 -0.99 6.44 18.33
CA CYS A 158 -0.35 7.65 17.80
C CYS A 158 -1.39 8.75 17.50
N VAL A 159 -2.53 8.40 16.89
CA VAL A 159 -3.57 9.40 16.60
C VAL A 159 -4.22 9.91 17.87
N TYR A 160 -4.54 9.05 18.87
CA TYR A 160 -5.06 9.48 20.18
C TYR A 160 -4.13 10.46 20.87
N ARG A 161 -2.83 10.13 20.94
CA ARG A 161 -1.81 10.99 21.55
C ARG A 161 -1.76 12.36 20.88
N ASN A 162 -1.76 12.41 19.56
CA ASN A 162 -1.71 13.68 18.83
C ASN A 162 -3.02 14.48 18.90
N CYS A 163 -4.14 13.84 19.24
CA CYS A 163 -5.41 14.52 19.51
C CYS A 163 -5.56 14.98 20.96
N ASN A 164 -4.65 14.62 21.87
CA ASN A 164 -4.76 14.82 23.31
C ASN A 164 -6.05 14.22 23.92
N ILE A 165 -6.41 13.02 23.45
CA ILE A 165 -7.62 12.27 23.88
C ILE A 165 -7.16 10.93 24.46
N SER A 166 -7.76 10.51 25.58
CA SER A 166 -7.50 9.21 26.21
C SER A 166 -7.85 8.06 25.26
N GLU A 167 -6.99 7.04 25.22
CA GLU A 167 -7.15 5.88 24.37
C GLU A 167 -8.43 5.10 24.71
N LYS A 168 -9.24 4.80 23.68
CA LYS A 168 -10.41 3.95 23.80
C LYS A 168 -10.56 3.12 22.53
N ILE A 169 -10.00 1.90 22.56
CA ILE A 169 -10.00 0.95 21.43
C ILE A 169 -10.93 -0.20 21.76
N GLU A 170 -11.85 -0.50 20.85
CA GLU A 170 -12.73 -1.67 20.88
C GLU A 170 -12.35 -2.62 19.77
N TYR A 171 -12.33 -3.92 20.05
CA TYR A 171 -12.06 -4.95 19.04
C TYR A 171 -13.35 -5.58 18.56
N ILE A 172 -13.59 -5.55 17.26
CA ILE A 172 -14.77 -6.09 16.60
C ILE A 172 -14.40 -7.22 15.65
N ASP A 173 -15.33 -8.14 15.43
CA ASP A 173 -15.08 -9.26 14.51
C ASP A 173 -14.88 -8.78 13.08
N THR A 174 -13.86 -9.32 12.41
CA THR A 174 -13.63 -9.04 10.98
C THR A 174 -14.78 -9.61 10.15
N PRO A 175 -15.42 -8.80 9.29
CA PRO A 175 -16.51 -9.28 8.44
C PRO A 175 -16.10 -10.50 7.60
N LYS A 176 -16.94 -11.54 7.58
CA LYS A 176 -16.63 -12.80 6.88
C LYS A 176 -16.22 -12.62 5.41
N LYS A 177 -16.81 -11.63 4.72
CA LYS A 177 -16.54 -11.34 3.30
C LYS A 177 -15.07 -10.96 3.01
N ILE A 178 -14.40 -10.31 3.97
CA ILE A 178 -13.04 -9.81 3.76
C ILE A 178 -11.97 -10.71 4.38
N ARG A 179 -12.35 -11.70 5.24
CA ARG A 179 -11.36 -12.54 5.94
C ARG A 179 -10.39 -13.25 5.00
N LYS A 180 -10.90 -13.83 3.88
CA LYS A 180 -10.08 -14.56 2.89
C LYS A 180 -9.14 -13.66 2.07
N GLN A 181 -9.43 -12.35 2.02
CA GLN A 181 -8.66 -11.37 1.25
C GLN A 181 -7.87 -10.43 2.15
N TYR A 182 -7.85 -10.71 3.46
CA TYR A 182 -7.24 -9.85 4.46
C TYR A 182 -5.75 -10.15 4.59
N GLN A 183 -4.93 -9.18 4.18
CA GLN A 183 -3.50 -9.25 4.44
C GLN A 183 -3.22 -8.98 5.92
N TYR A 184 -2.43 -9.84 6.56
CA TYR A 184 -1.99 -9.63 7.94
C TYR A 184 -0.68 -8.87 8.04
N PHE A 185 0.13 -8.92 6.99
CA PHE A 185 1.46 -8.33 6.93
C PHE A 185 1.71 -7.68 5.57
N THR A 186 2.31 -6.47 5.56
CA THR A 186 2.96 -5.86 4.40
C THR A 186 4.21 -5.12 4.87
N LYS A 187 5.33 -5.33 4.16
CA LYS A 187 6.61 -4.69 4.44
C LYS A 187 7.29 -4.26 3.14
#